data_c69f1a85f16f3e854b8cb70a226fe225
#
_entry.id   c69f1a85f16f3e854b8cb70a226fe225
#
_cell.length_a   1.000
_cell.length_b   1.000
_cell.length_c   1.000
_cell.angle_alpha   90.00
_cell.angle_beta   90.00
_cell.angle_gamma   90.00
#
_symmetry.space_group_name_H-M   'P 1'
#
loop_
_entity.id
_entity.type
_entity.pdbx_description
1 polymer ?
#
loop_
_entity_poly.entity_id
_entity_poly.type
_entity_poly.pdbx_seq_one_letter_code
_entity_poly.pdbx_strand_id
1 'polypeptide(L)'
;MRNFTDEYNEFLKTHRYKPVTVSGYDFQVIDSGSGSQTIVFLNGIDTQQEWINYVSALEKNYRVVMMKYPVEVYKNKEMIVLLHELFGKLDIALPILCALSDGGVLAQLYAKNYKVGGLIMMTTLTVDSAYVEGMKK
;
A
#
# COMPACT_ATOMS: atom_id res chain seq x y z
N MET A 1 -29.71 2.68 -3.16
CA MET A 1 -28.49 2.50 -2.35
C MET A 1 -27.29 2.30 -3.25
N ARG A 2 -26.23 3.06 -3.00
CA ARG A 2 -24.99 2.91 -3.76
C ARG A 2 -24.23 1.69 -3.25
N ASN A 3 -23.73 0.87 -4.16
CA ASN A 3 -22.88 -0.26 -3.78
C ASN A 3 -21.39 0.19 -3.85
N PHE A 4 -20.51 -0.68 -3.36
CA PHE A 4 -19.09 -0.37 -3.30
C PHE A 4 -18.46 -0.18 -4.68
N THR A 5 -18.94 -0.91 -5.67
CA THR A 5 -18.45 -0.76 -7.05
C THR A 5 -18.75 0.63 -7.59
N ASP A 6 -19.95 1.15 -7.32
CA ASP A 6 -20.32 2.49 -7.73
C ASP A 6 -19.47 3.55 -7.03
N GLU A 7 -19.19 3.35 -5.75
CA GLU A 7 -18.34 4.26 -4.98
C GLU A 7 -16.91 4.27 -5.53
N TYR A 8 -16.39 3.11 -5.89
CA TYR A 8 -15.05 3.01 -6.47
C TYR A 8 -14.99 3.70 -7.83
N ASN A 9 -15.97 3.47 -8.68
CA ASN A 9 -16.03 4.12 -9.99
C ASN A 9 -16.13 5.64 -9.86
N GLU A 10 -16.89 6.13 -8.91
CA GLU A 10 -17.01 7.56 -8.64
C GLU A 10 -15.66 8.14 -8.16
N PHE A 11 -14.99 7.42 -7.27
CA PHE A 11 -13.66 7.81 -6.78
C PHE A 11 -12.66 7.93 -7.93
N LEU A 12 -12.68 6.99 -8.88
CA LEU A 12 -11.75 6.98 -10.01
C LEU A 12 -11.97 8.13 -10.99
N LYS A 13 -13.08 8.84 -10.91
CA LYS A 13 -13.29 10.04 -11.72
C LYS A 13 -12.37 11.18 -11.30
N THR A 14 -12.01 11.24 -10.03
CA THR A 14 -11.16 12.29 -9.47
C THR A 14 -9.77 11.79 -9.07
N HIS A 15 -9.59 10.49 -8.93
CA HIS A 15 -8.34 9.85 -8.52
C HIS A 15 -7.98 8.78 -9.55
N ARG A 16 -7.01 9.07 -10.39
CA ARG A 16 -6.65 8.16 -11.49
C ARG A 16 -5.34 7.46 -11.22
N TYR A 17 -5.29 6.18 -11.56
CA TYR A 17 -4.04 5.43 -11.54
C TYR A 17 -3.11 5.94 -12.61
N LYS A 18 -1.83 6.08 -12.27
CA LYS A 18 -0.77 6.41 -13.20
C LYS A 18 0.28 5.30 -13.14
N PRO A 19 0.77 4.83 -14.29
CA PRO A 19 1.82 3.81 -14.27
C PRO A 19 3.15 4.41 -13.81
N VAL A 20 3.82 3.69 -12.93
CA VAL A 20 5.18 4.03 -12.51
C VAL A 20 6.01 2.77 -12.69
N THR A 21 6.99 2.83 -13.58
CA THR A 21 7.83 1.68 -13.89
C THR A 21 9.06 1.65 -12.98
N VAL A 22 9.29 0.50 -12.36
CA VAL A 22 10.41 0.27 -11.46
C VAL A 22 11.06 -1.04 -11.88
N SER A 23 12.33 -0.98 -12.30
CA SER A 23 13.09 -2.16 -12.73
C SER A 23 12.33 -3.03 -13.75
N GLY A 24 11.63 -2.39 -14.67
CA GLY A 24 10.87 -3.08 -15.71
C GLY A 24 9.48 -3.55 -15.31
N TYR A 25 9.06 -3.31 -14.08
CA TYR A 25 7.72 -3.67 -13.60
C TYR A 25 6.87 -2.43 -13.41
N ASP A 26 5.59 -2.53 -13.78
CA ASP A 26 4.67 -1.41 -13.69
C ASP A 26 3.78 -1.50 -12.46
N PHE A 27 3.87 -0.48 -11.60
CA PHE A 27 2.89 -0.22 -10.57
C PHE A 27 1.85 0.75 -11.12
N GLN A 28 0.61 0.57 -10.72
CA GLN A 28 -0.44 1.56 -11.00
C GLN A 28 -0.70 2.31 -9.71
N VAL A 29 -0.42 3.60 -9.70
CA VAL A 29 -0.36 4.40 -8.48
C VAL A 29 -1.36 5.54 -8.49
N ILE A 30 -2.07 5.70 -7.39
CA ILE A 30 -2.83 6.92 -7.09
C ILE A 30 -2.05 7.65 -5.99
N ASP A 31 -1.57 8.84 -6.30
CA ASP A 31 -0.80 9.70 -5.40
C ASP A 31 -1.59 10.99 -5.23
N SER A 32 -2.13 11.21 -4.06
CA SER A 32 -3.09 12.28 -3.81
C SER A 32 -2.74 13.04 -2.54
N GLY A 33 -3.30 14.25 -2.43
CA GLY A 33 -3.09 15.07 -1.26
C GLY A 33 -1.71 15.70 -1.19
N SER A 34 -1.43 16.35 -0.09
CA SER A 34 -0.13 16.96 0.17
C SER A 34 0.07 17.09 1.67
N GLY A 35 1.32 17.18 2.08
CA GLY A 35 1.67 17.31 3.48
C GLY A 35 3.10 16.87 3.71
N SER A 36 3.60 17.10 4.91
CA SER A 36 4.96 16.72 5.28
C SER A 36 5.11 15.22 5.52
N GLN A 37 3.99 14.52 5.75
CA GLN A 37 3.99 13.08 5.98
C GLN A 37 3.26 12.37 4.85
N THR A 38 3.75 11.21 4.46
CA THR A 38 3.16 10.39 3.41
C THR A 38 2.69 9.07 3.98
N ILE A 39 1.41 8.76 3.74
CA ILE A 39 0.82 7.49 4.12
C ILE A 39 0.74 6.63 2.87
N VAL A 40 1.31 5.44 2.92
CA VAL A 40 1.27 4.48 1.82
C VAL A 40 0.41 3.30 2.25
N PHE A 41 -0.62 3.02 1.47
CA PHE A 41 -1.52 1.91 1.75
C PHE A 41 -1.04 0.65 1.05
N LEU A 42 -0.91 -0.42 1.83
CA LEU A 42 -0.50 -1.73 1.33
C LEU A 42 -1.63 -2.73 1.58
N ASN A 43 -2.16 -3.27 0.49
CA ASN A 43 -3.29 -4.20 0.51
C ASN A 43 -2.83 -5.60 0.09
N GLY A 44 -3.75 -6.55 0.17
CA GLY A 44 -3.58 -7.85 -0.49
C GLY A 44 -3.78 -7.71 -1.99
N ILE A 45 -3.71 -8.83 -2.70
CA ILE A 45 -3.87 -8.84 -4.15
C ILE A 45 -5.29 -8.40 -4.52
N ASP A 46 -5.37 -7.42 -5.43
CA ASP A 46 -6.63 -6.90 -5.99
C ASP A 46 -7.65 -6.39 -4.96
N THR A 47 -7.18 -5.93 -3.80
CA THR A 47 -8.07 -5.36 -2.78
C THR A 47 -7.81 -3.87 -2.53
N GLN A 48 -7.09 -3.21 -3.42
CA GLN A 48 -6.72 -1.79 -3.27
C GLN A 48 -7.92 -0.85 -3.18
N GLN A 49 -9.07 -1.24 -3.74
CA GLN A 49 -10.27 -0.43 -3.68
C GLN A 49 -10.80 -0.21 -2.26
N GLU A 50 -10.36 -1.01 -1.31
CA GLU A 50 -10.78 -0.84 0.09
C GLU A 50 -10.25 0.45 0.72
N TRP A 51 -9.24 1.08 0.09
CA TRP A 51 -8.60 2.27 0.62
C TRP A 51 -9.30 3.58 0.26
N ILE A 52 -10.29 3.57 -0.63
CA ILE A 52 -10.83 4.81 -1.20
C ILE A 52 -11.39 5.77 -0.16
N ASN A 53 -12.04 5.27 0.89
CA ASN A 53 -12.58 6.12 1.94
C ASN A 53 -11.48 6.71 2.82
N TYR A 54 -10.41 5.95 3.03
CA TYR A 54 -9.25 6.42 3.78
C TYR A 54 -8.50 7.50 3.00
N VAL A 55 -8.33 7.30 1.71
CA VAL A 55 -7.70 8.30 0.84
C VAL A 55 -8.48 9.60 0.88
N SER A 56 -9.81 9.53 0.68
CA SER A 56 -10.65 10.72 0.68
C SER A 56 -10.64 11.47 2.00
N ALA A 57 -10.51 10.75 3.12
CA ALA A 57 -10.46 11.39 4.44
C ALA A 57 -9.08 11.98 4.74
N LEU A 58 -8.01 11.27 4.38
CA LEU A 58 -6.66 11.62 4.79
C LEU A 58 -5.93 12.57 3.84
N GLU A 59 -6.34 12.63 2.57
CA GLU A 59 -5.66 13.48 1.59
C GLU A 59 -5.75 14.99 1.90
N LYS A 60 -6.65 15.36 2.78
CA LYS A 60 -6.81 16.75 3.20
C LYS A 60 -5.61 17.25 4.01
N ASN A 61 -4.94 16.34 4.73
CA ASN A 61 -3.85 16.69 5.64
C ASN A 61 -2.55 15.94 5.38
N TYR A 62 -2.59 14.91 4.55
CA TYR A 62 -1.44 14.04 4.26
C TYR A 62 -1.34 13.81 2.77
N ARG A 63 -0.11 13.53 2.32
CA ARG A 63 0.08 12.88 1.03
C ARG A 63 -0.29 11.41 1.22
N VAL A 64 -1.10 10.86 0.33
CA VAL A 64 -1.56 9.47 0.42
C VAL A 64 -1.30 8.76 -0.89
N VAL A 65 -0.84 7.52 -0.80
CA VAL A 65 -0.50 6.71 -1.96
C VAL A 65 -1.16 5.36 -1.83
N MET A 66 -1.93 4.96 -2.85
CA MET A 66 -2.46 3.61 -2.97
C MET A 66 -2.06 3.04 -4.33
N MET A 67 -2.02 1.72 -4.46
CA MET A 67 -1.45 1.14 -5.65
C MET A 67 -1.99 -0.24 -5.98
N LYS A 68 -1.83 -0.59 -7.28
CA LYS A 68 -1.93 -1.96 -7.75
C LYS A 68 -0.51 -2.44 -7.99
N TYR A 69 -0.19 -3.63 -7.47
CA TYR A 69 1.13 -4.21 -7.64
C TYR A 69 1.31 -4.81 -9.03
N PRO A 70 2.56 -4.92 -9.52
CA PRO A 70 2.83 -5.69 -10.73
C PRO A 70 2.41 -7.15 -10.54
N VAL A 71 1.62 -7.68 -11.47
CA VAL A 71 1.08 -9.04 -11.36
C VAL A 71 2.16 -10.13 -11.47
N GLU A 72 3.30 -9.80 -12.07
CA GLU A 72 4.41 -10.74 -12.26
C GLU A 72 5.20 -10.98 -10.98
N VAL A 73 5.07 -10.11 -9.99
CA VAL A 73 5.85 -10.17 -8.74
C VAL A 73 4.96 -10.71 -7.63
N TYR A 74 5.25 -11.93 -7.19
CA TYR A 74 4.47 -12.59 -6.16
C TYR A 74 5.27 -12.92 -4.89
N LYS A 75 6.58 -12.71 -4.92
CA LYS A 75 7.42 -12.94 -3.74
C LYS A 75 7.60 -11.65 -2.96
N ASN A 76 7.34 -11.72 -1.66
CA ASN A 76 7.43 -10.53 -0.80
C ASN A 76 8.84 -9.93 -0.77
N LYS A 77 9.88 -10.77 -0.81
CA LYS A 77 11.26 -10.29 -0.82
C LYS A 77 11.59 -9.45 -2.05
N GLU A 78 11.03 -9.81 -3.20
CA GLU A 78 11.20 -9.03 -4.43
C GLU A 78 10.37 -7.76 -4.36
N MET A 79 9.15 -7.88 -3.85
CA MET A 79 8.23 -6.74 -3.77
C MET A 79 8.77 -5.61 -2.89
N ILE A 80 9.37 -5.92 -1.74
CA ILE A 80 9.88 -4.85 -0.87
C ILE A 80 11.02 -4.07 -1.51
N VAL A 81 11.86 -4.72 -2.31
CA VAL A 81 12.93 -4.04 -3.05
C VAL A 81 12.32 -3.10 -4.08
N LEU A 82 11.31 -3.57 -4.82
CA LEU A 82 10.63 -2.74 -5.81
C LEU A 82 9.89 -1.59 -5.16
N LEU A 83 9.26 -1.82 -4.00
CA LEU A 83 8.59 -0.75 -3.26
C LEU A 83 9.57 0.31 -2.81
N HIS A 84 10.76 -0.10 -2.36
CA HIS A 84 11.79 0.85 -1.96
C HIS A 84 12.23 1.73 -3.14
N GLU A 85 12.39 1.13 -4.32
CA GLU A 85 12.71 1.88 -5.53
C GLU A 85 11.54 2.79 -5.94
N LEU A 86 10.31 2.30 -5.84
CA LEU A 86 9.12 3.09 -6.13
C LEU A 86 9.05 4.33 -5.24
N PHE A 87 9.28 4.16 -3.95
CA PHE A 87 9.26 5.28 -3.01
C PHE A 87 10.35 6.30 -3.33
N GLY A 88 11.52 5.83 -3.77
CA GLY A 88 12.56 6.72 -4.24
C GLY A 88 12.13 7.55 -5.44
N LYS A 89 11.45 6.93 -6.41
CA LYS A 89 10.91 7.65 -7.58
C LYS A 89 9.83 8.64 -7.22
N LEU A 90 9.06 8.35 -6.19
CA LEU A 90 7.96 9.22 -5.73
C LEU A 90 8.41 10.24 -4.69
N ASP A 91 9.70 10.27 -4.37
CA ASP A 91 10.28 11.14 -3.33
C ASP A 91 9.64 10.92 -1.96
N ILE A 92 9.45 9.66 -1.60
CA ILE A 92 8.95 9.27 -0.28
C ILE A 92 10.12 8.72 0.53
N ALA A 93 10.61 9.51 1.50
CA ALA A 93 11.77 9.12 2.30
C ALA A 93 11.42 8.19 3.47
N LEU A 94 10.36 8.54 4.20
CA LEU A 94 9.95 7.80 5.40
C LEU A 94 8.44 7.53 5.32
N PRO A 95 8.03 6.49 4.57
CA PRO A 95 6.61 6.22 4.42
C PRO A 95 5.99 5.75 5.74
N ILE A 96 4.78 6.23 6.01
CA ILE A 96 3.94 5.64 7.04
C ILE A 96 3.16 4.54 6.33
N LEU A 97 3.49 3.29 6.63
CA LEU A 97 2.84 2.16 5.98
C LEU A 97 1.55 1.81 6.71
N CYS A 98 0.44 1.84 5.98
CA CYS A 98 -0.87 1.46 6.50
C CYS A 98 -1.30 0.20 5.75
N ALA A 99 -1.39 -0.92 6.45
CA ALA A 99 -1.52 -2.23 5.82
C ALA A 99 -2.77 -2.96 6.26
N LEU A 100 -3.33 -3.73 5.33
CA LEU A 100 -4.52 -4.55 5.55
C LEU A 100 -4.28 -5.94 4.97
N SER A 101 -4.70 -6.97 5.72
CA SER A 101 -4.64 -8.36 5.27
C SER A 101 -3.20 -8.75 4.89
N ASP A 102 -2.99 -9.34 3.69
CA ASP A 102 -1.67 -9.76 3.23
C ASP A 102 -0.69 -8.61 3.09
N GLY A 103 -1.20 -7.40 2.91
CA GLY A 103 -0.36 -6.20 2.90
C GLY A 103 0.39 -5.99 4.21
N GLY A 104 -0.14 -6.52 5.31
CA GLY A 104 0.53 -6.44 6.61
C GLY A 104 1.83 -7.24 6.67
N VAL A 105 1.89 -8.39 6.00
CA VAL A 105 3.13 -9.16 5.90
C VAL A 105 4.18 -8.37 5.12
N LEU A 106 3.76 -7.79 4.01
CA LEU A 106 4.63 -6.98 3.17
C LEU A 106 5.18 -5.77 3.93
N ALA A 107 4.30 -5.07 4.67
CA ALA A 107 4.69 -3.90 5.46
C ALA A 107 5.71 -4.25 6.54
N GLN A 108 5.51 -5.36 7.23
CA GLN A 108 6.42 -5.82 8.27
C GLN A 108 7.79 -6.18 7.70
N LEU A 109 7.82 -6.87 6.57
CA LEU A 109 9.08 -7.19 5.89
C LEU A 109 9.79 -5.93 5.41
N TYR A 110 9.05 -4.99 4.86
CA TYR A 110 9.62 -3.70 4.46
C TYR A 110 10.26 -3.00 5.66
N ALA A 111 9.54 -2.91 6.78
CA ALA A 111 10.03 -2.21 7.97
C ALA A 111 11.24 -2.87 8.60
N LYS A 112 11.44 -4.19 8.39
CA LYS A 112 12.65 -4.88 8.86
C LYS A 112 13.88 -4.51 8.04
N ASN A 113 13.70 -4.11 6.79
CA ASN A 113 14.79 -3.89 5.85
C ASN A 113 15.05 -2.41 5.54
N TYR A 114 14.03 -1.56 5.71
CA TYR A 114 14.11 -0.15 5.36
C TYR A 114 13.45 0.69 6.45
N LYS A 115 13.88 1.95 6.55
CA LYS A 115 13.31 2.88 7.52
C LYS A 115 11.91 3.32 7.10
N VAL A 116 11.03 3.41 8.08
CA VAL A 116 9.65 3.88 7.86
C VAL A 116 9.34 5.00 8.86
N GLY A 117 8.36 5.84 8.51
CA GLY A 117 7.87 6.88 9.40
C GLY A 117 6.88 6.35 10.43
N GLY A 118 6.25 5.24 10.14
CA GLY A 118 5.29 4.58 11.03
C GLY A 118 4.74 3.32 10.40
N LEU A 119 4.07 2.52 11.20
CA LEU A 119 3.50 1.25 10.75
C LEU A 119 2.13 1.08 11.41
N ILE A 120 1.09 1.07 10.58
CA ILE A 120 -0.29 0.87 11.02
C ILE A 120 -0.78 -0.42 10.39
N MET A 121 -1.15 -1.39 11.21
CA MET A 121 -1.64 -2.67 10.71
C MET A 121 -3.09 -2.88 11.13
N MET A 122 -3.94 -3.19 10.15
CA MET A 122 -5.37 -3.36 10.32
C MET A 122 -5.74 -4.78 9.89
N THR A 123 -6.32 -5.57 10.80
CA THR A 123 -6.79 -6.94 10.52
C THR A 123 -5.79 -7.72 9.66
N THR A 124 -4.57 -7.84 10.15
CA THR A 124 -3.49 -8.45 9.38
C THR A 124 -2.77 -9.52 10.18
N LEU A 125 -1.99 -10.34 9.45
CA LEU A 125 -1.14 -11.37 10.05
C LEU A 125 0.14 -10.74 10.59
N THR A 126 0.63 -11.25 11.70
CA THR A 126 1.95 -10.84 12.22
C THR A 126 3.02 -11.77 11.68
N VAL A 127 4.26 -11.29 11.64
CA VAL A 127 5.41 -12.07 11.15
C VAL A 127 6.16 -12.67 12.33
N ASP A 128 5.48 -12.98 13.43
CA ASP A 128 6.15 -13.65 14.54
C ASP A 128 5.88 -15.16 14.50
N SER A 129 6.85 -15.91 15.01
CA SER A 129 6.80 -17.37 14.93
C SER A 129 5.64 -17.98 15.71
N ALA A 130 5.25 -17.36 16.81
CA ALA A 130 4.14 -17.87 17.64
C ALA A 130 2.83 -17.83 16.86
N TYR A 131 2.59 -16.74 16.11
CA TYR A 131 1.40 -16.61 15.29
C TYR A 131 1.40 -17.65 14.17
N VAL A 132 2.55 -17.79 13.48
CA VAL A 132 2.68 -18.77 12.39
C VAL A 132 2.44 -20.19 12.90
N GLU A 133 2.94 -20.54 14.07
CA GLU A 133 2.68 -21.84 14.65
C GLU A 133 1.20 -22.05 14.94
N GLY A 134 0.51 -21.03 15.42
CA GLY A 134 -0.93 -21.11 15.66
C GLY A 134 -1.70 -21.37 14.37
N MET A 135 -1.28 -20.81 13.26
CA MET A 135 -1.93 -21.01 11.96
C MET A 135 -1.73 -22.40 11.39
N LYS A 136 -0.67 -23.09 11.77
CA LYS A 136 -0.39 -24.43 11.27
C LYS A 136 -1.23 -25.53 11.92
N LYS A 137 -1.91 -25.23 12.99
CA LYS A 137 -2.70 -26.24 13.73
C LYS A 137 -4.09 -26.49 13.16
#